data_99bdfe0a1e43d50abe124a48a3bc6127
#
_entry.id   99bdfe0a1e43d50abe124a48a3bc6127
#
_cell.length_a   1.000
_cell.length_b   1.000
_cell.length_c   1.000
_cell.angle_alpha   90.00
_cell.angle_beta   90.00
_cell.angle_gamma   90.00
#
_symmetry.space_group_name_H-M   'P 1'
#
loop_
_entity.id
_entity.type
_entity.pdbx_description
1 polymer ?
#
loop_
_entity_poly.entity_id
_entity_poly.type
_entity_poly.pdbx_seq_one_letter_code
_entity_poly.pdbx_strand_id
1 'polypeptide(L)'
;MRKSKLIIISIIGALLIGCIGYFVFHKEGNNVELITEKPHYGDIATSVTATGKIQPVDTVAVGTQVSGTIQKVFVDFNSVVKKGQLLAQIDQSLLLAQVQQITANLQVAKNNLSYQQSNFNRQNELYKAGGISRADFETTRNLYDVAKDNVNSVAAQLRSVQKSLSFTTIFSPIDGTVLSRKVSEGQTVAASLNTPTLFSIAKDLTKMQVQASVDEADVGNVKVGEKATFTVDAFPDDVFKGTVIEVRLQPTISSNVVTYTTIINAPNDDLKLKPGMTANIIIYTNEVKNTLLISAKAIAFQPDSTLGKQFKIRNIFQGKHKGGKGYRNKEGGNTNSNLKVPDSIDHKKAIVWQRVGDSIVPKHIKIGLDDDINIQVIKGLSVQDEIITGVNVSKQSKSSKASDSSPFIPKRGGGGKR
;
A
#
# COMPACT_ATOMS: atom_id res chain seq x y z
N MET A 1 72.72 60.22 -24.81
CA MET A 1 71.32 59.72 -24.64
C MET A 1 71.02 58.32 -25.18
N ARG A 2 71.89 57.57 -25.81
CA ARG A 2 71.66 56.19 -26.31
C ARG A 2 71.94 55.04 -25.30
N LYS A 3 72.89 55.26 -24.38
CA LYS A 3 73.27 54.21 -23.42
C LYS A 3 72.31 54.03 -22.25
N SER A 4 71.57 55.08 -21.81
CA SER A 4 70.60 54.98 -20.75
C SER A 4 69.33 54.23 -21.18
N LYS A 5 68.92 54.31 -22.45
CA LYS A 5 67.77 53.56 -22.96
C LYS A 5 67.96 52.05 -23.04
N LEU A 6 69.20 51.61 -23.35
CA LEU A 6 69.59 50.20 -23.37
C LEU A 6 69.59 49.56 -21.99
N ILE A 7 70.03 50.27 -20.96
CA ILE A 7 70.03 49.79 -19.56
C ILE A 7 68.54 49.64 -19.03
N ILE A 8 67.65 50.54 -19.39
CA ILE A 8 66.26 50.45 -19.02
C ILE A 8 65.55 49.25 -19.68
N ILE A 9 65.81 48.97 -20.94
CA ILE A 9 65.27 47.79 -21.67
C ILE A 9 65.79 46.50 -21.06
N SER A 10 67.08 46.45 -20.67
CA SER A 10 67.67 45.24 -20.03
C SER A 10 67.07 44.99 -18.66
N ILE A 11 66.74 46.00 -17.84
CA ILE A 11 66.07 45.85 -16.54
C ILE A 11 64.59 45.39 -16.70
N ILE A 12 63.90 45.94 -17.69
CA ILE A 12 62.52 45.51 -17.98
C ILE A 12 62.50 44.06 -18.46
N GLY A 13 63.49 43.65 -19.30
CA GLY A 13 63.60 42.26 -19.74
C GLY A 13 63.89 41.29 -18.60
N ALA A 14 64.77 41.65 -17.68
CA ALA A 14 65.06 40.83 -16.49
C ALA A 14 63.80 40.72 -15.51
N LEU A 15 63.07 41.81 -15.38
CA LEU A 15 61.83 41.83 -14.58
C LEU A 15 60.72 40.99 -15.19
N LEU A 16 60.62 41.00 -16.54
CA LEU A 16 59.68 40.17 -17.27
C LEU A 16 59.98 38.67 -17.17
N ILE A 17 61.31 38.33 -17.30
CA ILE A 17 61.81 36.94 -17.13
C ILE A 17 61.62 36.48 -15.70
N GLY A 18 61.85 37.32 -14.70
CA GLY A 18 61.59 37.03 -13.27
C GLY A 18 60.13 36.84 -12.97
N CYS A 19 59.25 37.65 -13.60
CA CYS A 19 57.81 37.54 -13.45
C CYS A 19 57.23 36.26 -14.10
N ILE A 20 57.76 35.91 -15.30
CA ILE A 20 57.40 34.66 -15.99
C ILE A 20 57.91 33.45 -15.19
N GLY A 21 59.17 33.51 -14.68
CA GLY A 21 59.70 32.47 -13.78
C GLY A 21 58.89 32.30 -12.53
N TYR A 22 58.49 33.40 -11.88
CA TYR A 22 57.61 33.38 -10.69
C TYR A 22 56.24 32.75 -10.99
N PHE A 23 55.61 33.07 -12.14
CA PHE A 23 54.33 32.50 -12.56
C PHE A 23 54.41 31.02 -12.96
N VAL A 24 55.50 30.58 -13.55
CA VAL A 24 55.72 29.17 -13.94
C VAL A 24 56.08 28.29 -12.74
N PHE A 25 56.80 28.82 -11.73
CA PHE A 25 57.13 28.08 -10.50
C PHE A 25 56.04 28.15 -9.43
N HIS A 26 55.12 29.12 -9.48
CA HIS A 26 54.00 29.25 -8.55
C HIS A 26 52.73 28.62 -9.11
N LYS A 27 52.85 27.39 -9.64
CA LYS A 27 51.66 26.58 -9.99
C LYS A 27 51.07 26.07 -8.70
N GLU A 28 50.05 26.76 -8.17
CA GLU A 28 49.26 26.34 -7.00
C GLU A 28 48.78 24.91 -7.23
N GLY A 29 49.30 23.98 -6.48
CA GLY A 29 48.75 22.61 -6.41
C GLY A 29 47.44 22.66 -5.61
N ASN A 30 46.30 22.39 -6.24
CA ASN A 30 45.10 22.12 -5.50
C ASN A 30 45.34 20.87 -4.64
N ASN A 31 45.36 21.03 -3.31
CA ASN A 31 45.41 19.87 -2.42
C ASN A 31 44.07 19.16 -2.49
N VAL A 32 44.10 17.96 -3.06
CA VAL A 32 42.97 17.08 -3.20
C VAL A 32 43.04 16.06 -2.07
N GLU A 33 42.07 16.08 -1.18
CA GLU A 33 41.94 15.14 -0.08
C GLU A 33 40.89 14.07 -0.43
N LEU A 34 41.30 12.79 -0.31
CA LEU A 34 40.38 11.66 -0.54
C LEU A 34 39.54 11.43 0.71
N ILE A 35 38.23 11.38 0.54
CA ILE A 35 37.31 10.93 1.57
C ILE A 35 37.26 9.41 1.51
N THR A 36 37.77 8.75 2.56
CA THR A 36 37.80 7.30 2.66
C THR A 36 36.91 6.79 3.77
N GLU A 37 36.29 5.65 3.57
CA GLU A 37 35.48 4.94 4.54
C GLU A 37 35.93 3.49 4.67
N LYS A 38 35.82 2.91 5.88
CA LYS A 38 36.14 1.50 6.11
C LYS A 38 34.84 0.68 6.10
N PRO A 39 34.83 -0.49 5.46
CA PRO A 39 33.71 -1.41 5.56
C PRO A 39 33.43 -1.76 7.02
N HIS A 40 32.18 -1.80 7.40
CA HIS A 40 31.76 -2.14 8.75
C HIS A 40 30.70 -3.25 8.70
N TYR A 41 30.57 -4.00 9.80
CA TYR A 41 29.49 -4.97 9.93
C TYR A 41 28.23 -4.28 10.42
N GLY A 42 27.11 -4.61 9.79
CA GLY A 42 25.79 -4.08 10.12
C GLY A 42 24.68 -4.94 9.55
N ASP A 43 23.46 -4.55 9.85
CA ASP A 43 22.26 -5.16 9.29
C ASP A 43 21.82 -4.33 8.08
N ILE A 44 21.38 -5.00 7.04
CA ILE A 44 20.81 -4.37 5.83
C ILE A 44 19.49 -5.01 5.50
N ALA A 45 18.50 -4.18 5.15
CA ALA A 45 17.19 -4.64 4.73
C ALA A 45 16.73 -3.87 3.50
N THR A 46 16.21 -4.57 2.52
CA THR A 46 15.45 -3.94 1.43
C THR A 46 14.02 -3.78 1.87
N SER A 47 13.40 -2.68 1.53
CA SER A 47 12.02 -2.37 1.90
C SER A 47 11.22 -1.88 0.72
N VAL A 48 9.91 -2.15 0.77
CA VAL A 48 8.92 -1.61 -0.14
C VAL A 48 8.07 -0.61 0.64
N THR A 49 7.91 0.59 0.11
CA THR A 49 7.05 1.62 0.69
C THR A 49 5.68 1.58 0.04
N ALA A 50 4.64 1.74 0.82
CA ALA A 50 3.27 1.80 0.34
C ALA A 50 2.42 2.73 1.19
N THR A 51 1.32 3.20 0.64
CA THR A 51 0.28 3.89 1.41
C THR A 51 -0.95 3.00 1.55
N GLY A 52 -1.71 3.16 2.62
CA GLY A 52 -2.88 2.34 2.84
C GLY A 52 -3.91 2.96 3.76
N LYS A 53 -5.02 2.24 3.94
CA LYS A 53 -6.08 2.64 4.88
C LYS A 53 -6.24 1.60 5.98
N ILE A 54 -6.45 2.09 7.19
CA ILE A 54 -6.74 1.26 8.36
C ILE A 54 -8.21 0.90 8.35
N GLN A 55 -8.51 -0.39 8.51
CA GLN A 55 -9.89 -0.90 8.56
C GLN A 55 -9.99 -2.01 9.61
N PRO A 56 -11.16 -2.21 10.22
CA PRO A 56 -11.40 -3.40 11.04
C PRO A 56 -11.28 -4.68 10.19
N VAL A 57 -10.86 -5.76 10.78
CA VAL A 57 -10.78 -7.06 10.09
C VAL A 57 -12.18 -7.51 9.65
N ASP A 58 -13.15 -7.45 10.58
CA ASP A 58 -14.52 -7.87 10.34
C ASP A 58 -15.46 -6.67 10.40
N THR A 59 -16.11 -6.38 9.27
CA THR A 59 -17.15 -5.34 9.15
C THR A 59 -18.35 -5.89 8.43
N VAL A 60 -19.54 -5.68 8.97
CA VAL A 60 -20.80 -6.10 8.37
C VAL A 60 -21.63 -4.88 7.99
N ALA A 61 -22.04 -4.82 6.72
CA ALA A 61 -23.01 -3.85 6.23
C ALA A 61 -24.44 -4.37 6.49
N VAL A 62 -25.20 -3.63 7.28
CA VAL A 62 -26.62 -3.95 7.57
C VAL A 62 -27.50 -3.09 6.68
N GLY A 63 -28.33 -3.73 5.90
CA GLY A 63 -29.28 -3.09 4.97
C GLY A 63 -30.72 -3.52 5.21
N THR A 64 -31.64 -3.11 4.32
CA THR A 64 -33.04 -3.52 4.31
C THR A 64 -33.40 -4.22 3.01
N GLN A 65 -34.33 -5.18 3.09
CA GLN A 65 -34.92 -5.89 1.95
C GLN A 65 -36.31 -5.36 1.57
N VAL A 66 -36.83 -4.41 2.33
CA VAL A 66 -38.14 -3.78 2.06
C VAL A 66 -37.99 -2.27 1.94
N SER A 67 -38.77 -1.67 1.06
CA SER A 67 -38.86 -0.23 0.88
C SER A 67 -39.83 0.37 1.88
N GLY A 68 -39.57 1.56 2.36
CA GLY A 68 -40.44 2.29 3.26
C GLY A 68 -39.72 3.47 3.91
N THR A 69 -40.48 4.19 4.76
CA THR A 69 -39.93 5.33 5.52
C THR A 69 -39.37 4.84 6.85
N ILE A 70 -38.20 5.28 7.24
CA ILE A 70 -37.62 4.99 8.56
C ILE A 70 -38.48 5.69 9.63
N GLN A 71 -39.13 4.92 10.45
CA GLN A 71 -39.98 5.42 11.51
C GLN A 71 -39.15 5.87 12.72
N LYS A 72 -38.20 5.03 13.12
CA LYS A 72 -37.32 5.30 14.26
C LYS A 72 -35.98 4.67 14.13
N VAL A 73 -34.94 5.36 14.67
CA VAL A 73 -33.55 4.87 14.76
C VAL A 73 -33.17 4.78 16.24
N PHE A 74 -32.66 3.62 16.69
CA PHE A 74 -32.41 3.32 18.11
C PHE A 74 -30.94 3.39 18.47
N VAL A 75 -30.04 3.51 17.49
CA VAL A 75 -28.60 3.53 17.68
C VAL A 75 -27.98 4.66 16.86
N ASP A 76 -26.86 5.17 17.34
CA ASP A 76 -26.12 6.23 16.66
C ASP A 76 -24.67 5.80 16.41
N PHE A 77 -23.86 6.70 15.81
CA PHE A 77 -22.44 6.50 15.62
C PHE A 77 -21.76 6.09 16.93
N ASN A 78 -20.78 5.19 16.85
CA ASN A 78 -20.00 4.66 17.97
C ASN A 78 -20.81 3.91 19.05
N SER A 79 -22.10 3.65 18.83
CA SER A 79 -22.91 2.84 19.73
C SER A 79 -22.42 1.39 19.72
N VAL A 80 -22.22 0.82 20.91
CA VAL A 80 -21.95 -0.61 21.06
C VAL A 80 -23.27 -1.36 20.98
N VAL A 81 -23.35 -2.36 20.12
CA VAL A 81 -24.55 -3.15 19.86
C VAL A 81 -24.29 -4.64 20.04
N LYS A 82 -25.33 -5.35 20.45
CA LYS A 82 -25.31 -6.83 20.57
C LYS A 82 -26.06 -7.47 19.39
N LYS A 83 -25.67 -8.68 19.06
CA LYS A 83 -26.40 -9.51 18.09
C LYS A 83 -27.88 -9.61 18.46
N GLY A 84 -28.77 -9.32 17.50
CA GLY A 84 -30.21 -9.28 17.72
C GLY A 84 -30.72 -7.98 18.35
N GLN A 85 -29.88 -7.00 18.62
CA GLN A 85 -30.33 -5.69 19.10
C GLN A 85 -30.99 -4.91 17.98
N LEU A 86 -32.08 -4.23 18.28
CA LEU A 86 -32.83 -3.37 17.36
C LEU A 86 -32.04 -2.13 17.02
N LEU A 87 -31.85 -1.88 15.71
CA LEU A 87 -31.13 -0.74 15.18
C LEU A 87 -32.04 0.35 14.64
N ALA A 88 -33.01 -0.05 13.83
CA ALA A 88 -33.98 0.85 13.23
C ALA A 88 -35.29 0.12 12.91
N GLN A 89 -36.33 0.89 12.75
CA GLN A 89 -37.69 0.40 12.38
C GLN A 89 -38.18 1.19 11.17
N ILE A 90 -38.62 0.47 10.14
CA ILE A 90 -39.32 1.00 8.99
C ILE A 90 -40.79 1.03 9.32
N ASP A 91 -41.57 1.97 8.77
CA ASP A 91 -43.01 2.07 8.95
C ASP A 91 -43.69 0.75 8.55
N GLN A 92 -44.42 0.18 9.52
CA GLN A 92 -45.08 -1.12 9.43
C GLN A 92 -46.53 -1.01 9.04
N SER A 93 -47.12 0.20 9.01
CA SER A 93 -48.56 0.43 8.93
C SER A 93 -49.21 -0.31 7.75
N LEU A 94 -48.60 -0.21 6.56
CA LEU A 94 -49.11 -0.86 5.35
C LEU A 94 -49.04 -2.40 5.44
N LEU A 95 -47.89 -2.93 5.90
CA LEU A 95 -47.68 -4.38 5.99
C LEU A 95 -48.52 -5.01 7.11
N LEU A 96 -48.75 -4.30 8.22
CA LEU A 96 -49.65 -4.73 9.28
C LEU A 96 -51.09 -4.83 8.77
N ALA A 97 -51.55 -3.83 8.02
CA ALA A 97 -52.90 -3.88 7.42
C ALA A 97 -53.01 -5.07 6.43
N GLN A 98 -51.97 -5.33 5.65
CA GLN A 98 -51.96 -6.47 4.72
C GLN A 98 -51.96 -7.82 5.46
N VAL A 99 -51.18 -7.96 6.55
CA VAL A 99 -51.25 -9.16 7.42
C VAL A 99 -52.62 -9.37 7.98
N GLN A 100 -53.27 -8.31 8.47
CA GLN A 100 -54.66 -8.40 9.00
C GLN A 100 -55.63 -8.87 7.92
N GLN A 101 -55.57 -8.31 6.70
CA GLN A 101 -56.42 -8.71 5.58
C GLN A 101 -56.26 -10.18 5.22
N ILE A 102 -55.00 -10.64 5.04
CA ILE A 102 -54.75 -12.04 4.67
C ILE A 102 -55.09 -12.99 5.82
N THR A 103 -54.95 -12.56 7.08
CA THR A 103 -55.39 -13.32 8.24
C THR A 103 -56.89 -13.53 8.24
N ALA A 104 -57.69 -12.48 7.89
CA ALA A 104 -59.12 -12.58 7.73
C ALA A 104 -59.51 -13.55 6.58
N ASN A 105 -58.80 -13.45 5.43
CA ASN A 105 -59.02 -14.38 4.31
C ASN A 105 -58.70 -15.83 4.70
N LEU A 106 -57.63 -16.06 5.48
CA LEU A 106 -57.32 -17.40 5.99
C LEU A 106 -58.41 -17.93 6.89
N GLN A 107 -59.02 -17.08 7.72
CA GLN A 107 -60.16 -17.49 8.57
C GLN A 107 -61.37 -17.89 7.74
N VAL A 108 -61.67 -17.15 6.66
CA VAL A 108 -62.75 -17.50 5.72
C VAL A 108 -62.49 -18.85 5.07
N ALA A 109 -61.25 -19.07 4.58
CA ALA A 109 -60.86 -20.35 3.98
C ALA A 109 -60.94 -21.52 4.97
N LYS A 110 -60.52 -21.30 6.23
CA LYS A 110 -60.69 -22.32 7.31
C LYS A 110 -62.11 -22.64 7.60
N ASN A 111 -63.02 -21.65 7.66
CA ASN A 111 -64.43 -21.86 7.88
C ASN A 111 -65.07 -22.68 6.75
N ASN A 112 -64.71 -22.39 5.49
CA ASN A 112 -65.11 -23.16 4.33
C ASN A 112 -64.58 -24.60 4.37
N LEU A 113 -63.34 -24.81 4.74
CA LEU A 113 -62.75 -26.15 4.91
C LEU A 113 -63.51 -26.93 5.98
N SER A 114 -63.84 -26.33 7.12
CA SER A 114 -64.61 -26.95 8.20
C SER A 114 -65.97 -27.39 7.72
N TYR A 115 -66.69 -26.54 6.94
CA TYR A 115 -67.96 -26.87 6.32
C TYR A 115 -67.84 -28.06 5.35
N GLN A 116 -66.88 -28.02 4.41
CA GLN A 116 -66.65 -29.09 3.45
C GLN A 116 -66.25 -30.40 4.12
N GLN A 117 -65.39 -30.30 5.16
CA GLN A 117 -65.04 -31.49 5.95
C GLN A 117 -66.27 -32.15 6.65
N SER A 118 -67.14 -31.36 7.24
CA SER A 118 -68.32 -31.86 7.86
C SER A 118 -69.28 -32.50 6.83
N ASN A 119 -69.37 -31.90 5.64
CA ASN A 119 -70.15 -32.42 4.54
C ASN A 119 -69.49 -33.74 3.99
N PHE A 120 -68.19 -33.77 3.77
CA PHE A 120 -67.45 -34.95 3.35
C PHE A 120 -67.63 -36.10 4.36
N ASN A 121 -67.50 -35.89 5.64
CA ASN A 121 -67.67 -36.90 6.68
C ASN A 121 -69.13 -37.49 6.61
N ARG A 122 -70.16 -36.65 6.51
CA ARG A 122 -71.56 -37.09 6.38
C ARG A 122 -71.79 -37.92 5.10
N GLN A 123 -71.29 -37.45 3.93
CA GLN A 123 -71.40 -38.16 2.65
C GLN A 123 -70.63 -39.46 2.64
N ASN A 124 -69.47 -39.53 3.29
CA ASN A 124 -68.67 -40.73 3.43
C ASN A 124 -69.47 -41.83 4.21
N GLU A 125 -70.17 -41.48 5.27
CA GLU A 125 -71.05 -42.43 6.00
C GLU A 125 -72.23 -42.91 5.13
N LEU A 126 -72.89 -42.00 4.39
CA LEU A 126 -73.96 -42.33 3.44
C LEU A 126 -73.44 -43.24 2.30
N TYR A 127 -72.23 -42.99 1.77
CA TYR A 127 -71.63 -43.82 0.74
C TYR A 127 -71.33 -45.26 1.24
N LYS A 128 -70.80 -45.39 2.45
CA LYS A 128 -70.54 -46.66 3.11
C LYS A 128 -71.86 -47.44 3.34
N ALA A 129 -72.98 -46.74 3.62
CA ALA A 129 -74.28 -47.31 3.76
C ALA A 129 -75.05 -47.60 2.43
N GLY A 130 -74.41 -47.28 1.26
CA GLY A 130 -75.07 -47.45 -0.05
C GLY A 130 -76.09 -46.38 -0.39
N GLY A 131 -76.12 -45.25 0.35
CA GLY A 131 -77.16 -44.21 0.21
C GLY A 131 -76.86 -43.15 -0.86
N ILE A 132 -75.65 -43.11 -1.45
CA ILE A 132 -75.28 -42.18 -2.53
C ILE A 132 -74.45 -42.85 -3.62
N SER A 133 -74.42 -42.23 -4.80
CA SER A 133 -73.60 -42.71 -5.92
C SER A 133 -72.09 -42.46 -5.69
N ARG A 134 -71.24 -43.21 -6.38
CA ARG A 134 -69.78 -43.02 -6.38
C ARG A 134 -69.46 -41.64 -6.92
N ALA A 135 -70.14 -41.17 -7.95
CA ALA A 135 -69.90 -39.85 -8.56
C ALA A 135 -70.12 -38.71 -7.56
N ASP A 136 -71.23 -38.80 -6.76
CA ASP A 136 -71.51 -37.78 -5.72
C ASP A 136 -70.51 -37.79 -4.59
N PHE A 137 -70.04 -38.97 -4.18
CA PHE A 137 -68.93 -39.10 -3.21
C PHE A 137 -67.67 -38.52 -3.70
N GLU A 138 -67.21 -38.82 -4.96
CA GLU A 138 -66.02 -38.28 -5.56
C GLU A 138 -66.07 -36.76 -5.72
N THR A 139 -67.26 -36.21 -6.06
CA THR A 139 -67.47 -34.77 -6.12
C THR A 139 -67.27 -34.11 -4.74
N THR A 140 -67.86 -34.69 -3.69
CA THR A 140 -67.73 -34.16 -2.33
C THR A 140 -66.33 -34.25 -1.81
N ARG A 141 -65.64 -35.34 -2.12
CA ARG A 141 -64.19 -35.47 -1.79
C ARG A 141 -63.36 -34.40 -2.47
N ASN A 142 -63.58 -34.15 -3.75
CA ASN A 142 -62.90 -33.10 -4.49
C ASN A 142 -63.12 -31.72 -3.87
N LEU A 143 -64.39 -31.37 -3.51
CA LEU A 143 -64.69 -30.11 -2.84
C LEU A 143 -63.94 -29.96 -1.51
N TYR A 144 -63.82 -31.03 -0.73
CA TYR A 144 -63.05 -31.04 0.51
C TYR A 144 -61.55 -30.84 0.23
N ASP A 145 -60.98 -31.60 -0.74
CA ASP A 145 -59.55 -31.50 -1.10
C ASP A 145 -59.26 -30.09 -1.62
N VAL A 146 -60.07 -29.49 -2.50
CA VAL A 146 -59.96 -28.11 -2.98
C VAL A 146 -60.00 -27.09 -1.84
N ALA A 147 -60.94 -27.26 -0.87
CA ALA A 147 -61.00 -26.36 0.26
C ALA A 147 -59.75 -26.44 1.16
N LYS A 148 -59.21 -27.65 1.34
CA LYS A 148 -57.95 -27.89 2.05
C LYS A 148 -56.76 -27.22 1.37
N ASP A 149 -56.65 -27.36 0.06
CA ASP A 149 -55.60 -26.75 -0.72
C ASP A 149 -55.68 -25.21 -0.74
N ASN A 150 -56.89 -24.67 -0.75
CA ASN A 150 -57.13 -23.24 -0.61
C ASN A 150 -56.61 -22.69 0.75
N VAL A 151 -56.86 -23.39 1.87
CA VAL A 151 -56.31 -23.02 3.17
C VAL A 151 -54.76 -23.01 3.13
N ASN A 152 -54.16 -24.01 2.52
CA ASN A 152 -52.68 -24.10 2.39
C ASN A 152 -52.11 -22.92 1.56
N SER A 153 -52.81 -22.56 0.47
CA SER A 153 -52.45 -21.45 -0.39
C SER A 153 -52.48 -20.11 0.36
N VAL A 154 -53.61 -19.80 1.03
CA VAL A 154 -53.77 -18.55 1.78
C VAL A 154 -52.81 -18.52 2.99
N ALA A 155 -52.55 -19.65 3.64
CA ALA A 155 -51.59 -19.76 4.71
C ALA A 155 -50.14 -19.48 4.21
N ALA A 156 -49.80 -19.91 3.00
CA ALA A 156 -48.50 -19.58 2.38
C ALA A 156 -48.36 -18.08 2.08
N GLN A 157 -49.42 -17.44 1.57
CA GLN A 157 -49.48 -15.99 1.37
C GLN A 157 -49.27 -15.23 2.69
N LEU A 158 -49.98 -15.67 3.78
CA LEU A 158 -49.79 -15.07 5.10
C LEU A 158 -48.32 -15.14 5.56
N ARG A 159 -47.68 -16.30 5.44
CA ARG A 159 -46.25 -16.46 5.79
C ARG A 159 -45.35 -15.52 5.00
N SER A 160 -45.63 -15.34 3.71
CA SER A 160 -44.87 -14.43 2.85
C SER A 160 -44.94 -12.98 3.34
N VAL A 161 -46.14 -12.48 3.63
CA VAL A 161 -46.31 -11.09 4.11
C VAL A 161 -45.80 -10.92 5.53
N GLN A 162 -45.95 -11.90 6.41
CA GLN A 162 -45.31 -11.89 7.74
C GLN A 162 -43.80 -11.84 7.65
N LYS A 163 -43.20 -12.52 6.68
CA LYS A 163 -41.76 -12.44 6.42
C LYS A 163 -41.35 -11.05 5.98
N SER A 164 -42.11 -10.44 5.07
CA SER A 164 -41.89 -9.05 4.65
C SER A 164 -42.01 -8.08 5.83
N LEU A 165 -42.98 -8.26 6.69
CA LEU A 165 -43.14 -7.48 7.93
C LEU A 165 -41.91 -7.65 8.85
N SER A 166 -41.34 -8.86 8.96
CA SER A 166 -40.17 -9.07 9.78
C SER A 166 -38.94 -8.31 9.28
N PHE A 167 -38.84 -7.99 7.98
CA PHE A 167 -37.77 -7.20 7.41
C PHE A 167 -37.88 -5.69 7.67
N THR A 168 -38.99 -5.20 8.17
CA THR A 168 -39.13 -3.79 8.58
C THR A 168 -38.43 -3.48 9.88
N THR A 169 -38.11 -4.48 10.67
CA THR A 169 -37.40 -4.37 11.94
C THR A 169 -35.94 -4.77 11.71
N ILE A 170 -35.05 -3.79 11.74
CA ILE A 170 -33.63 -3.98 11.42
C ILE A 170 -32.87 -4.30 12.69
N PHE A 171 -32.26 -5.48 12.72
CA PHE A 171 -31.45 -5.97 13.85
C PHE A 171 -29.99 -6.07 13.50
N SER A 172 -29.12 -5.97 14.52
CA SER A 172 -27.70 -6.25 14.35
C SER A 172 -27.48 -7.76 14.15
N PRO A 173 -26.73 -8.17 13.10
CA PRO A 173 -26.38 -9.57 12.88
C PRO A 173 -25.23 -10.06 13.77
N ILE A 174 -24.45 -9.11 14.35
CA ILE A 174 -23.25 -9.38 15.14
C ILE A 174 -23.18 -8.48 16.39
N ASP A 175 -22.36 -8.87 17.36
CA ASP A 175 -21.90 -7.97 18.40
C ASP A 175 -20.84 -7.03 17.82
N GLY A 176 -20.80 -5.75 18.23
CA GLY A 176 -19.81 -4.82 17.72
C GLY A 176 -20.15 -3.35 17.95
N THR A 177 -19.45 -2.49 17.21
CA THR A 177 -19.61 -1.03 17.29
C THR A 177 -20.07 -0.48 15.94
N VAL A 178 -21.08 0.41 15.96
CA VAL A 178 -21.59 1.08 14.76
C VAL A 178 -20.56 2.08 14.26
N LEU A 179 -20.00 1.84 13.09
CA LEU A 179 -19.05 2.74 12.43
C LEU A 179 -19.74 3.88 11.69
N SER A 180 -20.83 3.55 11.00
CA SER A 180 -21.57 4.53 10.22
C SER A 180 -23.06 4.25 10.22
N ARG A 181 -23.83 5.32 10.21
CA ARG A 181 -25.29 5.35 10.04
C ARG A 181 -25.60 6.19 8.79
N LYS A 182 -26.17 5.56 7.77
CA LYS A 182 -26.49 6.22 6.49
C LYS A 182 -27.97 6.56 6.33
N VAL A 183 -28.74 6.47 7.41
CA VAL A 183 -30.19 6.72 7.41
C VAL A 183 -30.60 7.60 8.58
N SER A 184 -31.69 8.36 8.39
CA SER A 184 -32.28 9.24 9.40
C SER A 184 -33.76 8.93 9.56
N GLU A 185 -34.35 9.30 10.72
CA GLU A 185 -35.76 9.23 10.92
C GLU A 185 -36.50 10.09 9.90
N GLY A 186 -37.61 9.59 9.38
CA GLY A 186 -38.35 10.21 8.29
C GLY A 186 -37.78 10.00 6.88
N GLN A 187 -36.59 9.42 6.74
CA GLN A 187 -35.99 9.14 5.43
C GLN A 187 -36.67 7.93 4.78
N THR A 188 -37.01 8.06 3.49
CA THR A 188 -37.51 6.93 2.68
C THR A 188 -36.35 6.16 2.08
N VAL A 189 -36.34 4.85 2.22
CA VAL A 189 -35.39 3.91 1.64
C VAL A 189 -36.08 3.03 0.60
N ALA A 190 -35.41 2.81 -0.53
CA ALA A 190 -35.88 1.96 -1.61
C ALA A 190 -34.97 0.77 -1.79
N ALA A 191 -35.48 -0.44 -1.67
CA ALA A 191 -34.74 -1.71 -1.78
C ALA A 191 -35.00 -2.45 -3.10
N SER A 192 -35.51 -1.76 -4.13
CA SER A 192 -36.02 -2.41 -5.35
C SER A 192 -34.92 -2.89 -6.30
N LEU A 193 -33.80 -2.18 -6.42
CA LEU A 193 -32.70 -2.50 -7.34
C LEU A 193 -31.43 -2.93 -6.61
N ASN A 194 -31.09 -2.26 -5.52
CA ASN A 194 -29.95 -2.57 -4.69
C ASN A 194 -30.34 -2.48 -3.21
N THR A 195 -29.83 -3.37 -2.40
CA THR A 195 -30.02 -3.30 -0.95
C THR A 195 -29.22 -2.11 -0.40
N PRO A 196 -29.84 -1.00 0.05
CA PRO A 196 -29.12 0.12 0.61
C PRO A 196 -28.51 -0.26 1.95
N THR A 197 -27.23 0.07 2.15
CA THR A 197 -26.58 -0.07 3.45
C THR A 197 -27.09 1.01 4.39
N LEU A 198 -27.69 0.61 5.51
CA LEU A 198 -28.21 1.52 6.54
C LEU A 198 -27.19 1.77 7.64
N PHE A 199 -26.50 0.70 8.08
CA PHE A 199 -25.47 0.74 9.11
C PHE A 199 -24.24 -0.07 8.66
N SER A 200 -23.07 0.33 9.15
CA SER A 200 -21.84 -0.44 9.07
C SER A 200 -21.38 -0.73 10.50
N ILE A 201 -21.20 -2.00 10.83
CA ILE A 201 -20.85 -2.45 12.19
C ILE A 201 -19.53 -3.20 12.15
N ALA A 202 -18.54 -2.76 12.94
CA ALA A 202 -17.31 -3.48 13.16
C ALA A 202 -17.47 -4.43 14.34
N LYS A 203 -17.01 -5.67 14.20
CA LYS A 203 -17.07 -6.67 15.25
C LYS A 203 -16.15 -6.34 16.42
N ASP A 204 -14.92 -5.94 16.10
CA ASP A 204 -13.87 -5.69 17.08
C ASP A 204 -12.92 -4.61 16.56
N LEU A 205 -12.74 -3.53 17.30
CA LEU A 205 -11.84 -2.44 16.95
C LEU A 205 -10.42 -2.64 17.49
N THR A 206 -10.18 -3.66 18.31
CA THR A 206 -8.83 -4.03 18.73
C THR A 206 -8.08 -4.78 17.64
N LYS A 207 -8.81 -5.41 16.70
CA LYS A 207 -8.26 -6.16 15.57
C LYS A 207 -8.45 -5.36 14.29
N MET A 208 -7.41 -4.62 13.96
CA MET A 208 -7.38 -3.81 12.74
C MET A 208 -6.46 -4.43 11.69
N GLN A 209 -6.60 -4.00 10.47
CA GLN A 209 -5.72 -4.31 9.35
C GLN A 209 -5.44 -3.06 8.54
N VAL A 210 -4.25 -2.97 7.98
CA VAL A 210 -3.91 -1.97 6.99
C VAL A 210 -4.07 -2.60 5.62
N GLN A 211 -4.87 -1.99 4.76
CA GLN A 211 -4.97 -2.33 3.34
C GLN A 211 -3.98 -1.44 2.59
N ALA A 212 -2.77 -1.95 2.42
CA ALA A 212 -1.68 -1.27 1.72
C ALA A 212 -1.84 -1.41 0.20
N SER A 213 -1.68 -0.31 -0.53
CA SER A 213 -1.62 -0.31 -1.98
C SER A 213 -0.15 -0.37 -2.41
N VAL A 214 0.32 -1.55 -2.78
CA VAL A 214 1.69 -1.80 -3.24
C VAL A 214 1.73 -1.74 -4.75
N ASP A 215 2.70 -1.03 -5.32
CA ASP A 215 2.87 -0.92 -6.76
C ASP A 215 3.21 -2.25 -7.43
N GLU A 216 2.79 -2.42 -8.69
CA GLU A 216 3.06 -3.62 -9.49
C GLU A 216 4.56 -3.93 -9.59
N ALA A 217 5.42 -2.91 -9.66
CA ALA A 217 6.86 -3.07 -9.74
C ALA A 217 7.47 -3.74 -8.49
N ASP A 218 6.85 -3.52 -7.32
CA ASP A 218 7.38 -3.93 -6.02
C ASP A 218 6.69 -5.16 -5.42
N VAL A 219 5.45 -5.43 -5.84
CA VAL A 219 4.65 -6.52 -5.27
C VAL A 219 5.28 -7.90 -5.40
N GLY A 220 6.10 -8.11 -6.45
CA GLY A 220 6.83 -9.37 -6.64
C GLY A 220 7.84 -9.69 -5.55
N ASN A 221 8.27 -8.68 -4.80
CA ASN A 221 9.21 -8.82 -3.69
C ASN A 221 8.51 -9.01 -2.33
N VAL A 222 7.21 -8.75 -2.24
CA VAL A 222 6.44 -8.82 -0.99
C VAL A 222 5.90 -10.22 -0.76
N LYS A 223 6.18 -10.80 0.42
CA LYS A 223 5.75 -12.16 0.80
C LYS A 223 4.95 -12.15 2.09
N VAL A 224 4.07 -13.12 2.22
CA VAL A 224 3.33 -13.38 3.46
C VAL A 224 4.30 -13.74 4.58
N GLY A 225 4.08 -13.15 5.76
CA GLY A 225 4.92 -13.33 6.94
C GLY A 225 6.00 -12.27 7.12
N GLU A 226 6.21 -11.39 6.14
CA GLU A 226 7.18 -10.30 6.26
C GLU A 226 6.73 -9.26 7.29
N LYS A 227 7.72 -8.68 7.97
CA LYS A 227 7.49 -7.62 8.94
C LYS A 227 7.20 -6.31 8.22
N ALA A 228 6.26 -5.56 8.73
CA ALA A 228 5.96 -4.23 8.29
C ALA A 228 5.92 -3.26 9.48
N THR A 229 6.32 -2.04 9.24
CA THR A 229 6.08 -0.93 10.16
C THR A 229 5.24 0.12 9.44
N PHE A 230 4.40 0.81 10.18
CA PHE A 230 3.62 1.89 9.61
C PHE A 230 3.42 3.02 10.62
N THR A 231 3.29 4.20 10.10
CA THR A 231 2.88 5.40 10.84
C THR A 231 1.54 5.87 10.30
N VAL A 232 0.78 6.57 11.11
CA VAL A 232 -0.48 7.21 10.69
C VAL A 232 -0.35 8.71 10.81
N ASP A 233 -1.00 9.45 9.91
CA ASP A 233 -0.89 10.91 9.88
C ASP A 233 -1.37 11.58 11.19
N ALA A 234 -2.24 10.91 11.95
CA ALA A 234 -2.71 11.37 13.25
C ALA A 234 -1.67 11.20 14.38
N PHE A 235 -0.71 10.27 14.23
CA PHE A 235 0.35 9.95 15.20
C PHE A 235 1.66 9.72 14.45
N PRO A 236 2.32 10.78 13.95
CA PRO A 236 3.51 10.65 13.11
C PRO A 236 4.74 10.12 13.88
N ASP A 237 4.78 10.32 15.19
CA ASP A 237 5.88 9.87 16.05
C ASP A 237 5.70 8.44 16.56
N ASP A 238 4.48 7.87 16.46
CA ASP A 238 4.18 6.51 16.89
C ASP A 238 4.41 5.53 15.73
N VAL A 239 5.37 4.62 15.88
CA VAL A 239 5.62 3.56 14.90
C VAL A 239 4.88 2.29 15.32
N PHE A 240 3.89 1.92 14.53
CA PHE A 240 3.13 0.67 14.72
C PHE A 240 3.81 -0.47 13.98
N LYS A 241 3.70 -1.68 14.54
CA LYS A 241 4.29 -2.90 13.97
C LYS A 241 3.18 -3.80 13.45
N GLY A 242 3.41 -4.39 12.30
CA GLY A 242 2.51 -5.34 11.68
C GLY A 242 3.25 -6.46 10.96
N THR A 243 2.47 -7.39 10.41
CA THR A 243 2.97 -8.50 9.61
C THR A 243 2.08 -8.64 8.39
N VAL A 244 2.66 -8.90 7.23
CA VAL A 244 1.92 -9.18 5.99
C VAL A 244 1.17 -10.51 6.15
N ILE A 245 -0.16 -10.45 6.03
CA ILE A 245 -1.03 -11.64 6.14
C ILE A 245 -1.32 -12.20 4.76
N GLU A 246 -1.60 -11.31 3.80
CA GLU A 246 -2.07 -11.68 2.47
C GLU A 246 -1.67 -10.63 1.45
N VAL A 247 -1.35 -11.07 0.23
CA VAL A 247 -1.25 -10.22 -0.95
C VAL A 247 -2.38 -10.63 -1.90
N ARG A 248 -3.32 -9.73 -2.18
CA ARG A 248 -4.47 -10.02 -3.04
C ARG A 248 -4.03 -10.11 -4.49
N LEU A 249 -4.49 -11.15 -5.19
CA LEU A 249 -4.12 -11.42 -6.58
C LEU A 249 -4.81 -10.48 -7.58
N GLN A 250 -5.96 -9.91 -7.21
CA GLN A 250 -6.69 -8.98 -8.06
C GLN A 250 -6.14 -7.57 -7.86
N PRO A 251 -5.60 -6.94 -8.92
CA PRO A 251 -5.12 -5.56 -8.85
C PRO A 251 -6.28 -4.56 -8.77
N THR A 252 -5.98 -3.40 -8.22
CA THR A 252 -6.83 -2.21 -8.27
C THR A 252 -6.19 -1.21 -9.22
N ILE A 253 -6.95 -0.73 -10.20
CA ILE A 253 -6.48 0.27 -11.15
C ILE A 253 -7.14 1.61 -10.79
N SER A 254 -6.32 2.59 -10.47
CA SER A 254 -6.78 3.95 -10.19
C SER A 254 -5.89 4.94 -10.92
N SER A 255 -6.48 5.84 -11.71
CA SER A 255 -5.74 6.86 -12.47
C SER A 255 -4.59 6.28 -13.31
N ASN A 256 -4.78 5.13 -13.94
CA ASN A 256 -3.79 4.37 -14.73
C ASN A 256 -2.60 3.81 -13.91
N VAL A 257 -2.67 3.83 -12.59
CA VAL A 257 -1.70 3.17 -11.72
C VAL A 257 -2.26 1.83 -11.28
N VAL A 258 -1.48 0.77 -11.47
CA VAL A 258 -1.82 -0.60 -11.07
C VAL A 258 -1.21 -0.88 -9.71
N THR A 259 -2.05 -1.17 -8.72
CA THR A 259 -1.60 -1.51 -7.38
C THR A 259 -2.22 -2.82 -6.90
N TYR A 260 -1.50 -3.53 -6.06
CA TYR A 260 -1.96 -4.76 -5.41
C TYR A 260 -2.24 -4.50 -3.93
N THR A 261 -3.43 -4.88 -3.48
CA THR A 261 -3.80 -4.70 -2.09
C THR A 261 -3.11 -5.76 -1.23
N THR A 262 -2.22 -5.30 -0.38
CA THR A 262 -1.52 -6.12 0.63
C THR A 262 -2.14 -5.89 2.00
N ILE A 263 -2.54 -6.96 2.67
CA ILE A 263 -3.17 -6.92 3.99
C ILE A 263 -2.10 -7.09 5.06
N ILE A 264 -2.01 -6.12 5.95
CA ILE A 264 -1.06 -6.11 7.07
C ILE A 264 -1.85 -6.11 8.37
N ASN A 265 -1.52 -7.01 9.29
CA ASN A 265 -2.11 -7.02 10.62
C ASN A 265 -1.70 -5.76 11.40
N ALA A 266 -2.66 -5.15 12.06
CA ALA A 266 -2.48 -3.92 12.85
C ALA A 266 -3.16 -4.06 14.22
N PRO A 267 -2.51 -4.65 15.23
CA PRO A 267 -3.03 -4.73 16.59
C PRO A 267 -3.33 -3.32 17.13
N ASN A 268 -4.46 -3.14 17.79
CA ASN A 268 -4.95 -1.84 18.28
C ASN A 268 -5.52 -1.95 19.69
N ASP A 269 -4.73 -2.50 20.60
CA ASP A 269 -5.15 -2.73 21.98
C ASP A 269 -5.48 -1.42 22.72
N ASP A 270 -4.79 -0.33 22.37
CA ASP A 270 -4.97 1.01 22.93
C ASP A 270 -6.10 1.81 22.26
N LEU A 271 -6.77 1.26 21.23
CA LEU A 271 -7.82 1.90 20.45
C LEU A 271 -7.39 3.25 19.82
N LYS A 272 -6.09 3.47 19.62
CA LYS A 272 -5.54 4.66 18.96
C LYS A 272 -5.87 4.69 17.48
N LEU A 273 -5.81 3.53 16.80
CA LEU A 273 -6.09 3.40 15.39
C LEU A 273 -7.60 3.45 15.16
N LYS A 274 -8.04 4.38 14.31
CA LYS A 274 -9.46 4.51 13.94
C LYS A 274 -9.66 4.07 12.48
N PRO A 275 -10.81 3.43 12.18
CA PRO A 275 -11.16 3.09 10.80
C PRO A 275 -11.11 4.31 9.87
N GLY A 276 -10.50 4.14 8.70
CA GLY A 276 -10.37 5.20 7.69
C GLY A 276 -9.09 6.03 7.77
N MET A 277 -8.26 5.91 8.82
CA MET A 277 -6.96 6.56 8.89
C MET A 277 -6.07 6.13 7.75
N THR A 278 -5.30 7.06 7.21
CA THR A 278 -4.25 6.79 6.23
C THR A 278 -2.97 6.39 6.96
N ALA A 279 -2.32 5.36 6.45
CA ALA A 279 -1.06 4.84 6.97
C ALA A 279 0.02 4.91 5.90
N ASN A 280 1.24 5.29 6.30
CA ASN A 280 2.47 5.20 5.51
C ASN A 280 3.22 3.96 5.99
N ILE A 281 3.46 3.02 5.08
CA ILE A 281 3.88 1.66 5.38
C ILE A 281 5.26 1.39 4.80
N ILE A 282 6.09 0.68 5.56
CA ILE A 282 7.38 0.14 5.14
C ILE A 282 7.33 -1.37 5.37
N ILE A 283 7.40 -2.16 4.29
CA ILE A 283 7.44 -3.63 4.32
C ILE A 283 8.89 -4.05 4.12
N TYR A 284 9.45 -4.82 5.04
CA TYR A 284 10.82 -5.33 4.97
C TYR A 284 10.83 -6.65 4.22
N THR A 285 11.31 -6.63 2.96
CA THR A 285 11.23 -7.78 2.05
C THR A 285 12.42 -8.73 2.17
N ASN A 286 13.60 -8.21 2.41
CA ASN A 286 14.79 -9.02 2.67
C ASN A 286 15.61 -8.38 3.79
N GLU A 287 15.97 -9.15 4.79
CA GLU A 287 16.81 -8.72 5.92
C GLU A 287 18.02 -9.65 6.01
N VAL A 288 19.22 -9.07 5.98
CA VAL A 288 20.47 -9.80 6.23
C VAL A 288 21.19 -9.15 7.40
N LYS A 289 21.40 -9.94 8.45
CA LYS A 289 22.05 -9.48 9.68
C LYS A 289 23.54 -9.73 9.65
N ASN A 290 24.28 -8.83 10.33
CA ASN A 290 25.71 -8.93 10.56
C ASN A 290 26.51 -9.22 9.29
N THR A 291 26.27 -8.43 8.23
CA THR A 291 26.97 -8.53 6.95
C THR A 291 27.92 -7.35 6.76
N LEU A 292 28.94 -7.52 5.90
CA LEU A 292 29.87 -6.44 5.59
C LEU A 292 29.20 -5.42 4.68
N LEU A 293 29.17 -4.16 5.11
CA LEU A 293 28.54 -3.05 4.43
C LEU A 293 29.56 -2.01 3.97
N ILE A 294 29.24 -1.37 2.86
CA ILE A 294 29.92 -0.18 2.33
C ILE A 294 28.87 0.84 1.92
N SER A 295 29.21 2.12 1.98
CA SER A 295 28.34 3.18 1.47
C SER A 295 28.13 3.04 -0.05
N ALA A 296 26.90 3.27 -0.53
CA ALA A 296 26.56 3.30 -1.96
C ALA A 296 27.43 4.29 -2.75
N LYS A 297 27.92 5.36 -2.09
CA LYS A 297 28.85 6.34 -2.65
C LYS A 297 30.17 5.71 -3.11
N ALA A 298 30.61 4.63 -2.48
CA ALA A 298 31.86 3.95 -2.85
C ALA A 298 31.79 3.31 -4.25
N ILE A 299 30.62 2.84 -4.68
CA ILE A 299 30.40 2.28 -6.02
C ILE A 299 30.20 3.39 -7.06
N ALA A 300 29.56 4.48 -6.68
CA ALA A 300 29.33 5.62 -7.55
C ALA A 300 30.62 6.42 -7.83
N PHE A 301 31.63 6.27 -6.98
CA PHE A 301 32.92 6.99 -7.13
C PHE A 301 33.71 6.51 -8.35
N GLN A 302 34.11 7.46 -9.22
CA GLN A 302 35.01 7.24 -10.32
C GLN A 302 36.16 8.26 -10.24
N PRO A 303 37.43 7.81 -10.25
CA PRO A 303 38.57 8.72 -10.18
C PRO A 303 38.65 9.57 -11.45
N ASP A 304 38.65 10.91 -11.28
CA ASP A 304 38.82 11.88 -12.36
C ASP A 304 40.30 12.06 -12.73
N SER A 305 40.56 12.55 -13.94
CA SER A 305 41.90 12.86 -14.47
C SER A 305 42.70 13.85 -13.60
N THR A 306 42.03 14.66 -12.78
CA THR A 306 42.67 15.58 -11.82
C THR A 306 43.39 14.85 -10.69
N LEU A 307 42.87 13.68 -10.26
CA LEU A 307 43.49 12.82 -9.25
C LEU A 307 44.79 12.16 -9.74
N GLY A 308 44.87 11.91 -11.04
CA GLY A 308 46.09 11.32 -11.67
C GLY A 308 47.35 12.17 -11.56
N LYS A 309 47.24 13.44 -11.13
CA LYS A 309 48.40 14.34 -10.89
C LYS A 309 48.99 14.18 -9.49
N GLN A 310 48.23 13.74 -8.51
CA GLN A 310 48.62 13.58 -7.11
C GLN A 310 48.73 12.12 -6.67
N PHE A 311 47.89 11.24 -7.24
CA PHE A 311 47.84 9.82 -6.90
C PHE A 311 48.14 8.94 -8.11
N LYS A 312 48.86 7.84 -7.89
CA LYS A 312 49.10 6.84 -8.93
C LYS A 312 47.85 5.99 -9.15
N ILE A 313 47.07 6.31 -10.20
CA ILE A 313 45.89 5.51 -10.56
C ILE A 313 46.33 4.28 -11.34
N ARG A 314 46.06 3.09 -10.80
CA ARG A 314 46.33 1.82 -11.48
C ARG A 314 45.19 1.49 -12.44
N ASN A 315 45.39 1.73 -13.74
CA ASN A 315 44.39 1.42 -14.76
C ASN A 315 44.26 -0.09 -15.00
N ILE A 316 43.04 -0.65 -14.84
CA ILE A 316 42.75 -2.06 -15.19
C ILE A 316 42.76 -2.29 -16.71
N PHE A 317 42.66 -1.24 -17.53
CA PHE A 317 42.49 -1.32 -18.98
C PHE A 317 43.78 -1.55 -19.78
N GLN A 318 44.94 -1.81 -19.17
CA GLN A 318 46.12 -2.28 -19.90
C GLN A 318 46.18 -3.80 -20.03
N GLY A 319 45.08 -4.44 -20.40
CA GLY A 319 45.06 -5.79 -20.95
C GLY A 319 45.25 -5.74 -22.47
N LYS A 320 46.35 -6.26 -22.96
CA LYS A 320 46.77 -6.39 -24.35
C LYS A 320 45.60 -6.68 -25.30
N HIS A 321 45.13 -5.69 -26.05
CA HIS A 321 44.50 -5.94 -27.33
C HIS A 321 45.55 -6.40 -28.35
N LYS A 322 45.83 -7.70 -28.36
CA LYS A 322 46.35 -8.35 -29.56
C LYS A 322 45.25 -8.41 -30.58
N GLY A 323 45.46 -7.78 -31.72
CA GLY A 323 44.55 -7.74 -32.83
C GLY A 323 44.08 -9.16 -33.25
N GLY A 324 42.79 -9.32 -33.35
CA GLY A 324 42.13 -10.51 -33.91
C GLY A 324 41.15 -10.06 -34.97
N LYS A 325 41.45 -10.46 -36.20
CA LYS A 325 40.77 -10.27 -37.47
C LYS A 325 39.24 -10.54 -37.35
N GLY A 326 38.49 -9.77 -38.11
CA GLY A 326 37.04 -9.90 -38.23
C GLY A 326 36.55 -11.28 -38.59
N TYR A 327 35.42 -11.63 -38.00
CA TYR A 327 34.60 -12.74 -38.50
C TYR A 327 33.20 -12.25 -38.84
N ARG A 328 32.88 -12.55 -40.07
CA ARG A 328 31.69 -12.39 -40.85
C ARG A 328 30.49 -13.12 -40.20
N ASN A 329 29.33 -12.51 -40.26
CA ASN A 329 28.00 -13.14 -40.04
C ASN A 329 27.88 -14.46 -40.80
N LYS A 330 27.30 -15.44 -40.11
CA LYS A 330 26.52 -16.55 -40.73
C LYS A 330 25.36 -16.90 -39.84
N GLU A 331 24.18 -16.78 -40.44
CA GLU A 331 22.89 -17.24 -39.96
C GLU A 331 22.84 -18.77 -39.84
N GLY A 332 21.97 -19.22 -38.93
CA GLY A 332 21.28 -20.51 -39.04
C GLY A 332 21.81 -21.65 -38.18
N GLY A 333 21.07 -22.07 -37.21
CA GLY A 333 21.31 -23.31 -36.48
C GLY A 333 20.48 -23.48 -35.21
N ASN A 334 19.31 -24.03 -35.38
CA ASN A 334 18.44 -24.57 -34.37
C ASN A 334 19.16 -25.61 -33.48
N THR A 335 19.23 -25.37 -32.15
CA THR A 335 19.52 -26.42 -31.19
C THR A 335 18.75 -26.20 -29.89
N ASN A 336 17.82 -27.09 -29.65
CA ASN A 336 17.23 -27.40 -28.37
C ASN A 336 18.32 -27.55 -27.30
N SER A 337 18.32 -26.71 -26.30
CA SER A 337 19.07 -26.96 -25.07
C SER A 337 18.18 -26.71 -23.87
N ASN A 338 17.96 -27.79 -23.13
CA ASN A 338 17.32 -27.89 -21.84
C ASN A 338 17.58 -26.62 -20.97
N LEU A 339 16.51 -25.92 -20.65
CA LEU A 339 16.49 -24.91 -19.60
C LEU A 339 16.76 -25.58 -18.25
N LYS A 340 18.03 -25.63 -17.86
CA LYS A 340 18.40 -25.72 -16.44
C LYS A 340 18.01 -24.40 -15.82
N VAL A 341 17.06 -24.42 -14.91
CA VAL A 341 16.75 -23.35 -13.97
C VAL A 341 18.05 -23.01 -13.24
N PRO A 342 18.60 -21.80 -13.31
CA PRO A 342 19.74 -21.44 -12.50
C PRO A 342 19.26 -21.15 -11.08
N ASP A 343 19.53 -22.08 -10.19
CA ASP A 343 19.49 -21.88 -8.74
C ASP A 343 20.77 -21.11 -8.35
N SER A 344 20.81 -19.81 -8.66
CA SER A 344 21.84 -18.90 -8.17
C SER A 344 21.36 -17.45 -8.28
N ILE A 345 21.20 -16.81 -7.15
CA ILE A 345 21.12 -15.35 -6.99
C ILE A 345 22.33 -14.78 -7.75
N ASP A 346 22.07 -14.12 -8.87
CA ASP A 346 23.13 -13.54 -9.71
C ASP A 346 23.65 -12.30 -9.00
N HIS A 347 24.71 -12.50 -8.18
CA HIS A 347 25.36 -11.44 -7.44
C HIS A 347 26.00 -10.46 -8.43
N LYS A 348 25.51 -9.22 -8.43
CA LYS A 348 26.09 -8.16 -9.28
C LYS A 348 27.55 -7.96 -8.94
N LYS A 349 28.40 -7.81 -9.97
CA LYS A 349 29.81 -7.44 -9.82
C LYS A 349 29.93 -5.92 -9.85
N ALA A 350 30.63 -5.34 -8.89
CA ALA A 350 30.94 -3.92 -8.84
C ALA A 350 32.44 -3.67 -8.67
N ILE A 351 32.86 -2.45 -8.94
CA ILE A 351 34.22 -2.00 -8.76
C ILE A 351 34.22 -0.89 -7.73
N VAL A 352 35.05 -1.02 -6.71
CA VAL A 352 35.29 0.04 -5.73
C VAL A 352 36.78 0.46 -5.83
N TRP A 353 37.06 1.68 -5.43
CA TRP A 353 38.41 2.21 -5.45
C TRP A 353 38.99 2.25 -4.05
N GLN A 354 40.09 1.51 -3.85
CA GLN A 354 40.78 1.40 -2.57
C GLN A 354 41.98 2.31 -2.56
N ARG A 355 42.21 2.99 -1.43
CA ARG A 355 43.44 3.72 -1.18
C ARG A 355 44.51 2.77 -0.62
N VAL A 356 45.66 2.67 -1.28
CA VAL A 356 46.85 1.92 -0.82
C VAL A 356 48.04 2.86 -0.83
N GLY A 357 48.28 3.53 0.33
CA GLY A 357 49.30 4.59 0.41
C GLY A 357 48.98 5.75 -0.53
N ASP A 358 49.88 6.06 -1.47
CA ASP A 358 49.70 7.10 -2.49
C ASP A 358 49.11 6.59 -3.80
N SER A 359 48.57 5.38 -3.80
CA SER A 359 48.02 4.77 -5.00
C SER A 359 46.50 4.50 -4.83
N ILE A 360 45.75 4.71 -5.92
CA ILE A 360 44.34 4.36 -6.04
C ILE A 360 44.26 3.10 -6.89
N VAL A 361 43.74 2.01 -6.27
CA VAL A 361 43.68 0.69 -6.89
C VAL A 361 42.20 0.26 -7.02
N PRO A 362 41.75 -0.11 -8.22
CA PRO A 362 40.43 -0.66 -8.39
C PRO A 362 40.36 -2.10 -7.86
N LYS A 363 39.28 -2.40 -7.12
CA LYS A 363 39.03 -3.72 -6.55
C LYS A 363 37.69 -4.23 -6.98
N HIS A 364 37.65 -5.42 -7.57
CA HIS A 364 36.39 -6.08 -7.95
C HIS A 364 35.76 -6.71 -6.73
N ILE A 365 34.47 -6.43 -6.52
CA ILE A 365 33.67 -6.97 -5.42
C ILE A 365 32.42 -7.65 -5.94
N LYS A 366 31.90 -8.59 -5.16
CA LYS A 366 30.56 -9.12 -5.35
C LYS A 366 29.65 -8.46 -4.33
N ILE A 367 28.59 -7.82 -4.81
CA ILE A 367 27.60 -7.13 -4.01
C ILE A 367 26.30 -7.94 -3.92
N GLY A 368 25.59 -7.79 -2.81
CA GLY A 368 24.30 -8.41 -2.55
C GLY A 368 23.17 -7.37 -2.48
N LEU A 369 22.53 -7.27 -1.30
CA LEU A 369 21.47 -6.30 -1.06
C LEU A 369 21.97 -4.87 -1.10
N ASP A 370 21.09 -3.98 -1.53
CA ASP A 370 21.32 -2.53 -1.65
C ASP A 370 20.08 -1.82 -1.07
N ASP A 371 20.29 -0.91 -0.12
CA ASP A 371 19.25 -0.09 0.52
C ASP A 371 19.37 1.40 0.16
N ASP A 372 20.05 1.73 -0.95
CA ASP A 372 20.37 3.08 -1.47
C ASP A 372 21.36 3.88 -0.59
N ILE A 373 21.60 3.48 0.63
CA ILE A 373 22.57 4.09 1.56
C ILE A 373 23.79 3.19 1.70
N ASN A 374 23.54 1.91 1.98
CA ASN A 374 24.57 0.87 2.18
C ASN A 374 24.39 -0.26 1.18
N ILE A 375 25.47 -0.89 0.86
CA ILE A 375 25.50 -2.04 -0.05
C ILE A 375 26.22 -3.19 0.63
N GLN A 376 25.57 -4.35 0.61
CA GLN A 376 26.13 -5.58 1.11
C GLN A 376 27.31 -6.04 0.25
N VAL A 377 28.43 -6.35 0.88
CA VAL A 377 29.59 -6.96 0.24
C VAL A 377 29.68 -8.44 0.61
N ILE A 378 29.50 -9.30 -0.40
CA ILE A 378 29.55 -10.75 -0.21
C ILE A 378 30.99 -11.27 -0.27
N LYS A 379 31.79 -10.73 -1.19
CA LYS A 379 33.21 -11.09 -1.36
C LYS A 379 34.01 -9.94 -1.97
N GLY A 380 35.30 -9.87 -1.60
CA GLY A 380 36.23 -8.99 -2.26
C GLY A 380 36.78 -7.86 -1.39
N LEU A 381 36.25 -7.64 -0.18
CA LEU A 381 36.72 -6.63 0.76
C LEU A 381 36.95 -7.21 2.16
N SER A 382 37.78 -6.55 2.93
CA SER A 382 37.96 -6.77 4.36
C SER A 382 37.68 -5.48 5.14
N VAL A 383 37.44 -5.58 6.43
CA VAL A 383 37.13 -4.45 7.35
C VAL A 383 38.29 -3.44 7.40
N GLN A 384 39.53 -3.85 7.05
CA GLN A 384 40.70 -2.98 7.10
C GLN A 384 40.93 -2.21 5.79
N ASP A 385 40.18 -2.50 4.74
CA ASP A 385 40.32 -1.83 3.44
C ASP A 385 39.82 -0.38 3.54
N GLU A 386 40.60 0.59 3.05
CA GLU A 386 40.15 1.98 2.95
C GLU A 386 39.56 2.23 1.56
N ILE A 387 38.25 2.43 1.50
CA ILE A 387 37.50 2.62 0.25
C ILE A 387 37.23 4.09 0.06
N ILE A 388 37.43 4.59 -1.16
CA ILE A 388 37.22 5.99 -1.51
C ILE A 388 35.73 6.19 -1.83
N THR A 389 35.10 7.11 -1.07
CA THR A 389 33.68 7.49 -1.25
C THR A 389 33.53 8.88 -1.88
N GLY A 390 34.60 9.67 -1.94
CA GLY A 390 34.54 11.00 -2.51
C GLY A 390 35.88 11.72 -2.50
N VAL A 391 35.87 12.94 -2.98
CA VAL A 391 37.03 13.83 -3.06
C VAL A 391 36.68 15.21 -2.53
N ASN A 392 37.48 15.73 -1.64
CA ASN A 392 37.38 17.10 -1.18
C ASN A 392 38.50 17.94 -1.85
N VAL A 393 38.12 18.89 -2.72
CA VAL A 393 39.02 19.82 -3.34
C VAL A 393 39.03 21.09 -2.50
N SER A 394 40.02 21.22 -1.59
CA SER A 394 40.18 22.44 -0.83
C SER A 394 40.87 23.49 -1.72
N LYS A 395 40.10 24.45 -2.24
CA LYS A 395 40.64 25.71 -2.72
C LYS A 395 41.08 26.51 -1.48
N GLN A 396 42.39 26.69 -1.28
CA GLN A 396 42.86 27.68 -0.33
C GLN A 396 42.28 29.05 -0.74
N SER A 397 41.22 29.48 -0.08
CA SER A 397 40.73 30.85 -0.21
C SER A 397 41.79 31.75 0.46
N LYS A 398 42.54 32.52 -0.34
CA LYS A 398 43.23 33.68 0.19
C LYS A 398 42.22 34.52 0.93
N SER A 399 42.45 34.76 2.21
CA SER A 399 41.67 35.72 3.02
C SER A 399 41.78 37.09 2.35
N SER A 400 40.85 37.41 1.47
CA SER A 400 40.60 38.80 1.12
C SER A 400 39.96 39.46 2.35
N LYS A 401 40.67 40.45 2.91
CA LYS A 401 40.14 41.36 3.93
C LYS A 401 38.74 41.77 3.49
N ALA A 402 37.77 41.34 4.23
CA ALA A 402 36.37 41.74 4.06
C ALA A 402 36.27 43.25 4.25
N SER A 403 36.00 43.97 3.17
CA SER A 403 35.38 45.30 3.28
C SER A 403 33.90 45.06 3.63
N ASP A 404 33.58 45.50 4.82
CA ASP A 404 32.26 45.47 5.42
C ASP A 404 31.31 46.33 4.55
N SER A 405 30.52 45.67 3.69
CA SER A 405 29.36 46.28 3.05
C SER A 405 28.27 45.22 2.89
N SER A 406 27.40 45.20 3.87
CA SER A 406 26.16 44.41 3.84
C SER A 406 25.23 44.93 2.73
N PRO A 407 24.70 44.09 1.84
CA PRO A 407 23.80 44.50 0.76
C PRO A 407 22.40 44.97 1.22
N PHE A 408 22.11 44.93 2.51
CA PHE A 408 20.75 45.16 3.03
C PHE A 408 20.57 46.45 3.88
N ILE A 409 21.53 47.41 3.83
CA ILE A 409 21.32 48.70 4.50
C ILE A 409 20.96 49.77 3.46
N PRO A 410 19.74 50.35 3.50
CA PRO A 410 19.36 51.41 2.58
C PRO A 410 20.13 52.68 2.93
N LYS A 411 20.83 53.29 1.93
CA LYS A 411 21.51 54.58 2.04
C LYS A 411 20.49 55.67 2.39
N ARG A 412 20.61 56.26 3.58
CA ARG A 412 19.92 57.48 3.95
C ARG A 412 20.45 58.65 3.09
N GLY A 413 19.60 59.14 2.22
CA GLY A 413 19.89 60.32 1.39
C GLY A 413 20.03 61.57 2.31
N GLY A 414 21.17 62.22 2.16
CA GLY A 414 21.44 63.50 2.85
C GLY A 414 20.57 64.61 2.27
N GLY A 415 19.87 65.32 3.15
CA GLY A 415 19.13 66.52 2.83
C GLY A 415 20.01 67.68 2.41
N GLY A 416 19.73 68.27 1.25
CA GLY A 416 20.21 69.58 0.83
C GLY A 416 19.22 70.63 1.17
N LYS A 417 19.71 71.66 1.84
CA LYS A 417 19.01 72.94 2.14
C LYS A 417 18.55 73.60 0.84
N ARG A 418 17.36 74.03 0.73
CA ARG A 418 16.84 75.37 0.55
C ARG A 418 15.32 75.37 0.62
#